data_9ab10946cf5b8d06499c62c0e1ff2ea1
#
_entry.id   9ab10946cf5b8d06499c62c0e1ff2ea1
#
_cell.length_a   1.000
_cell.length_b   1.000
_cell.length_c   1.000
_cell.angle_alpha   90.00
_cell.angle_beta   90.00
_cell.angle_gamma   90.00
#
_symmetry.space_group_name_H-M   'P 1'
#
loop_
_entity.id
_entity.type
_entity.pdbx_description
1 polymer ?
#
loop_
_entity_poly.entity_id
_entity_poly.type
_entity_poly.pdbx_seq_one_letter_code
_entity_poly.pdbx_strand_id
1 'polypeptide(L)'
;MDAMLRDRAEELAKEIAVNISTQQELSDVMRMMTKSVIERILQAEMDVHLGHGCDASRPQGAMAVSEAGDRTAAAADASQVPPPNRKRAGRNRRNGSSTKTVQGEPGRMTIDTPRDRDGTFEPLLIPKYERRLAGFDEKILALYAKGMSTRDIQELVKTLYNVELSPTLISSVTDAVDEEVTAWRSRLLEPVWPIVYFDGIVVHVRGSSGRVSQHTIYVALGVNLDGKKELLGLWLAESEGAKFWLQVLTDLKNRGLNDIFVACVDGLAGFPEAIRAAFPQTKVQLCVVHLVRAALRYVNTEDSQPVVRDLKKIYQAATLIEAEQALKDFAQVWEEKYPTIVKMWRAKWTDIITLFDFPPPIRKAIATTNAIESVNSVIRKFTRNRKIYPNEESALKITFMAIREASKKWTMPIRNWKAALNHFAILFEGRLPM
;
A
#
# COMPACT_ATOMS: atom_id res chain seq x y z
N MET A 1 -1.25 3.59 -30.75
CA MET A 1 -2.22 4.59 -31.25
C MET A 1 -1.85 4.87 -32.69
N ASP A 2 -2.78 4.64 -33.59
CA ASP A 2 -2.57 4.67 -35.04
C ASP A 2 -2.18 6.07 -35.51
N ALA A 3 -1.25 6.21 -36.47
CA ALA A 3 -0.78 7.47 -37.04
C ALA A 3 -1.96 8.32 -37.56
N MET A 4 -2.93 7.68 -38.20
CA MET A 4 -4.15 8.29 -38.70
C MET A 4 -5.01 8.94 -37.59
N LEU A 5 -5.03 8.39 -36.39
CA LEU A 5 -5.73 9.00 -35.24
C LEU A 5 -5.00 10.22 -34.71
N ARG A 6 -3.68 10.24 -34.80
CA ARG A 6 -2.86 11.40 -34.40
C ARG A 6 -3.07 12.58 -35.35
N ASP A 7 -3.04 12.33 -36.65
CA ASP A 7 -3.22 13.38 -37.66
C ASP A 7 -4.62 14.03 -37.54
N ARG A 8 -5.67 13.21 -37.37
CA ARG A 8 -7.02 13.72 -37.12
C ARG A 8 -7.17 14.49 -35.81
N ALA A 9 -6.51 14.03 -34.75
CA ALA A 9 -6.52 14.75 -33.50
C ALA A 9 -5.81 16.10 -33.60
N GLU A 10 -4.76 16.19 -34.40
CA GLU A 10 -4.02 17.43 -34.63
C GLU A 10 -4.83 18.44 -35.49
N GLU A 11 -5.57 17.96 -36.50
CA GLU A 11 -6.50 18.80 -37.27
C GLU A 11 -7.59 19.38 -36.39
N LEU A 12 -8.26 18.55 -35.58
CA LEU A 12 -9.26 18.98 -34.62
C LEU A 12 -8.69 19.98 -33.59
N ALA A 13 -7.46 19.73 -33.12
CA ALA A 13 -6.80 20.64 -32.18
C ALA A 13 -6.55 22.02 -32.81
N LYS A 14 -6.18 22.09 -34.09
CA LYS A 14 -6.00 23.35 -34.82
C LYS A 14 -7.30 24.12 -34.98
N GLU A 15 -8.40 23.44 -35.34
CA GLU A 15 -9.73 24.06 -35.45
C GLU A 15 -10.22 24.63 -34.11
N ILE A 16 -10.01 23.87 -33.02
CA ILE A 16 -10.43 24.27 -31.69
C ILE A 16 -9.58 25.44 -31.17
N ALA A 17 -8.27 25.44 -31.43
CA ALA A 17 -7.32 26.43 -30.91
C ALA A 17 -7.63 27.86 -31.46
N VAL A 18 -8.21 27.98 -32.64
CA VAL A 18 -8.57 29.28 -33.25
C VAL A 18 -9.65 30.01 -32.42
N ASN A 19 -10.51 29.28 -31.70
CA ASN A 19 -11.64 29.80 -30.99
C ASN A 19 -11.51 29.83 -29.47
N ILE A 20 -10.36 29.45 -28.93
CA ILE A 20 -10.11 29.38 -27.47
C ILE A 20 -9.08 30.44 -27.09
N SER A 21 -9.48 31.35 -26.21
CA SER A 21 -8.60 32.40 -25.66
C SER A 21 -8.33 32.26 -24.18
N THR A 22 -9.12 31.45 -23.46
CA THR A 22 -9.03 31.30 -22.00
C THR A 22 -8.96 29.85 -21.59
N GLN A 23 -8.35 29.60 -20.43
CA GLN A 23 -8.29 28.27 -19.83
C GLN A 23 -9.70 27.70 -19.53
N GLN A 24 -10.65 28.59 -19.21
CA GLN A 24 -12.05 28.19 -18.96
C GLN A 24 -12.70 27.67 -20.21
N GLU A 25 -12.57 28.38 -21.35
CA GLU A 25 -13.08 27.94 -22.64
C GLU A 25 -12.49 26.61 -23.08
N LEU A 26 -11.18 26.38 -22.85
CA LEU A 26 -10.54 25.10 -23.12
C LEU A 26 -11.17 23.98 -22.28
N SER A 27 -11.40 24.22 -20.99
CA SER A 27 -12.04 23.27 -20.09
C SER A 27 -13.46 22.92 -20.53
N ASP A 28 -14.23 23.92 -20.97
CA ASP A 28 -15.61 23.75 -21.43
C ASP A 28 -15.67 22.95 -22.74
N VAL A 29 -14.78 23.22 -23.67
CA VAL A 29 -14.67 22.46 -24.93
C VAL A 29 -14.25 21.01 -24.65
N MET A 30 -13.25 20.77 -23.79
CA MET A 30 -12.84 19.43 -23.42
C MET A 30 -13.98 18.64 -22.77
N ARG A 31 -14.79 19.30 -21.95
CA ARG A 31 -15.97 18.70 -21.32
C ARG A 31 -17.01 18.31 -22.36
N MET A 32 -17.31 19.20 -23.33
CA MET A 32 -18.24 18.93 -24.41
C MET A 32 -17.78 17.79 -25.33
N MET A 33 -16.49 17.77 -25.66
CA MET A 33 -15.89 16.68 -26.45
C MET A 33 -16.00 15.36 -25.72
N THR A 34 -15.60 15.33 -24.45
CA THR A 34 -15.67 14.12 -23.61
C THR A 34 -17.10 13.61 -23.51
N LYS A 35 -18.08 14.50 -23.28
CA LYS A 35 -19.50 14.15 -23.29
C LYS A 35 -19.92 13.51 -24.61
N SER A 36 -19.61 14.15 -25.74
CA SER A 36 -19.98 13.67 -27.07
C SER A 36 -19.36 12.27 -27.37
N VAL A 37 -18.11 12.06 -26.99
CA VAL A 37 -17.44 10.76 -27.16
C VAL A 37 -18.12 9.68 -26.31
N ILE A 38 -18.39 9.98 -25.02
CA ILE A 38 -19.07 9.04 -24.12
C ILE A 38 -20.45 8.67 -24.67
N GLU A 39 -21.27 9.64 -25.06
CA GLU A 39 -22.60 9.39 -25.60
C GLU A 39 -22.56 8.54 -26.87
N ARG A 40 -21.58 8.76 -27.76
CA ARG A 40 -21.38 7.93 -28.96
C ARG A 40 -20.96 6.49 -28.61
N ILE A 41 -20.09 6.30 -27.63
CA ILE A 41 -19.71 4.96 -27.18
C ILE A 41 -20.93 4.23 -26.60
N LEU A 42 -21.72 4.90 -25.74
CA LEU A 42 -22.94 4.33 -25.17
C LEU A 42 -23.97 3.94 -26.26
N GLN A 43 -24.07 4.76 -27.33
CA GLN A 43 -24.93 4.44 -28.50
C GLN A 43 -24.40 3.19 -29.24
N ALA A 44 -23.08 3.08 -29.44
CA ALA A 44 -22.47 1.91 -30.08
C ALA A 44 -22.64 0.64 -29.23
N GLU A 45 -22.49 0.72 -27.90
CA GLU A 45 -22.76 -0.40 -26.99
C GLU A 45 -24.24 -0.85 -27.08
N MET A 46 -25.18 0.09 -27.15
CA MET A 46 -26.59 -0.21 -27.34
C MET A 46 -26.85 -0.91 -28.67
N ASP A 47 -26.22 -0.46 -29.78
CA ASP A 47 -26.37 -1.10 -31.08
C ASP A 47 -25.89 -2.55 -31.10
N VAL A 48 -24.74 -2.78 -30.46
CA VAL A 48 -24.21 -4.15 -30.27
C VAL A 48 -25.18 -4.98 -29.42
N HIS A 49 -25.71 -4.42 -28.32
CA HIS A 49 -26.67 -5.10 -27.43
C HIS A 49 -27.97 -5.52 -28.17
N LEU A 50 -28.47 -4.67 -29.05
CA LEU A 50 -29.67 -4.94 -29.83
C LEU A 50 -29.44 -5.82 -31.06
N GLY A 51 -28.20 -6.24 -31.32
CA GLY A 51 -27.80 -7.06 -32.47
C GLY A 51 -27.80 -6.28 -33.78
N HIS A 52 -27.72 -4.95 -33.73
CA HIS A 52 -27.49 -4.08 -34.88
C HIS A 52 -25.97 -3.91 -35.04
N GLY A 53 -25.25 -4.97 -35.49
CA GLY A 53 -23.83 -4.89 -35.73
C GLY A 53 -23.52 -3.87 -36.82
N CYS A 54 -22.72 -2.85 -36.52
CA CYS A 54 -22.07 -2.02 -37.51
C CYS A 54 -21.04 -2.87 -38.23
N ASP A 55 -21.27 -3.08 -39.53
CA ASP A 55 -20.23 -3.42 -40.47
C ASP A 55 -19.25 -2.22 -40.55
N ALA A 56 -18.15 -2.31 -39.81
CA ALA A 56 -16.93 -1.58 -40.11
C ALA A 56 -15.85 -1.91 -39.05
N SER A 57 -14.90 -2.76 -39.39
CA SER A 57 -13.51 -2.81 -38.93
C SER A 57 -13.25 -2.69 -37.41
N ARG A 58 -13.36 -3.81 -36.71
CA ARG A 58 -12.78 -4.04 -35.39
C ARG A 58 -11.39 -4.67 -35.56
N PRO A 59 -10.34 -4.20 -34.87
CA PRO A 59 -9.09 -4.96 -34.79
C PRO A 59 -9.34 -6.28 -34.04
N GLN A 60 -9.03 -7.39 -34.67
CA GLN A 60 -9.03 -8.73 -34.08
C GLN A 60 -7.95 -8.79 -32.99
N GLY A 61 -8.32 -9.11 -31.79
CA GLY A 61 -7.36 -9.31 -30.68
C GLY A 61 -8.04 -9.54 -29.33
N ALA A 62 -8.92 -10.53 -29.24
CA ALA A 62 -9.22 -11.16 -27.95
C ALA A 62 -9.62 -12.62 -28.24
N MET A 63 -8.73 -13.55 -27.88
CA MET A 63 -8.95 -14.99 -27.98
C MET A 63 -10.12 -15.40 -27.07
N ALA A 64 -11.16 -15.95 -27.70
CA ALA A 64 -12.17 -16.75 -27.02
C ALA A 64 -11.63 -18.17 -26.87
N VAL A 65 -11.48 -18.65 -25.66
CA VAL A 65 -11.24 -20.07 -25.35
C VAL A 65 -12.57 -20.79 -25.51
N SER A 66 -12.68 -21.61 -26.57
CA SER A 66 -13.79 -22.52 -26.78
C SER A 66 -13.44 -23.88 -26.13
N GLU A 67 -14.12 -24.27 -25.08
CA GLU A 67 -14.15 -25.67 -24.66
C GLU A 67 -15.19 -26.42 -25.51
N ALA A 68 -14.68 -27.31 -26.34
CA ALA A 68 -15.47 -28.31 -27.05
C ALA A 68 -15.71 -29.52 -26.15
N GLY A 69 -16.93 -29.74 -25.75
CA GLY A 69 -17.40 -30.95 -25.09
C GLY A 69 -18.27 -31.77 -26.02
N ASP A 70 -17.71 -32.86 -26.50
CA ASP A 70 -18.29 -33.93 -27.29
C ASP A 70 -19.52 -34.57 -26.57
N ARG A 71 -20.66 -34.72 -27.24
CA ARG A 71 -21.71 -35.69 -26.88
C ARG A 71 -22.38 -36.29 -28.11
N THR A 72 -22.11 -37.52 -28.25
CA THR A 72 -22.72 -38.51 -29.13
C THR A 72 -24.25 -38.67 -28.97
N ALA A 73 -24.86 -39.03 -30.08
CA ALA A 73 -26.27 -39.23 -30.31
C ALA A 73 -26.89 -40.45 -29.56
N ALA A 74 -28.15 -40.31 -29.19
CA ALA A 74 -29.12 -41.42 -29.17
C ALA A 74 -30.52 -40.91 -29.47
N ALA A 75 -31.14 -41.46 -30.47
CA ALA A 75 -32.51 -41.26 -30.91
C ALA A 75 -33.49 -42.06 -30.05
N ALA A 76 -34.65 -41.49 -29.69
CA ALA A 76 -35.93 -42.23 -29.54
C ALA A 76 -37.13 -41.24 -29.46
N ASP A 77 -37.91 -41.38 -30.39
CA ASP A 77 -39.37 -41.54 -30.51
C ASP A 77 -40.35 -40.49 -30.05
N ALA A 78 -41.33 -40.29 -30.89
CA ALA A 78 -42.35 -39.28 -30.91
C ALA A 78 -43.54 -39.57 -29.94
N SER A 79 -44.05 -38.53 -29.30
CA SER A 79 -45.49 -38.40 -29.07
C SER A 79 -45.90 -36.92 -29.08
N GLN A 80 -46.97 -36.66 -29.85
CA GLN A 80 -47.52 -35.37 -30.20
C GLN A 80 -48.16 -34.69 -28.99
N VAL A 81 -47.64 -33.48 -28.67
CA VAL A 81 -48.36 -32.47 -27.89
C VAL A 81 -48.35 -31.20 -28.72
N PRO A 82 -49.51 -30.50 -28.93
CA PRO A 82 -49.56 -29.30 -29.71
C PRO A 82 -48.74 -28.18 -29.04
N PRO A 83 -47.99 -27.36 -29.77
CA PRO A 83 -47.17 -26.31 -29.18
C PRO A 83 -48.02 -25.25 -28.51
N PRO A 84 -47.65 -24.80 -27.31
CA PRO A 84 -48.26 -23.63 -26.72
C PRO A 84 -47.99 -22.41 -27.60
N ASN A 85 -49.00 -21.64 -27.80
CA ASN A 85 -49.03 -20.41 -28.60
C ASN A 85 -47.88 -19.47 -28.20
N ARG A 86 -46.71 -19.60 -28.86
CA ARG A 86 -45.56 -18.67 -28.71
C ARG A 86 -45.98 -17.32 -29.25
N LYS A 87 -46.48 -16.44 -28.38
CA LYS A 87 -46.43 -14.99 -28.65
C LYS A 87 -45.02 -14.72 -29.16
N ARG A 88 -44.86 -14.27 -30.40
CA ARG A 88 -43.59 -13.83 -30.96
C ARG A 88 -43.00 -12.82 -29.95
N ALA A 89 -41.94 -13.22 -29.25
CA ALA A 89 -41.17 -12.32 -28.40
C ALA A 89 -40.70 -11.18 -29.33
N GLY A 90 -41.26 -10.00 -29.14
CA GLY A 90 -40.91 -8.83 -29.92
C GLY A 90 -39.42 -8.60 -29.69
N ARG A 91 -38.68 -8.49 -30.81
CA ARG A 91 -37.23 -8.20 -30.77
C ARG A 91 -37.03 -6.97 -29.88
N ASN A 92 -36.13 -7.03 -28.89
CA ASN A 92 -35.85 -5.89 -28.03
C ASN A 92 -35.49 -4.66 -28.85
N ARG A 93 -35.94 -3.48 -28.45
CA ARG A 93 -35.81 -2.23 -29.24
C ARG A 93 -35.35 -1.09 -28.34
N ARG A 94 -34.74 -0.06 -28.93
CA ARG A 94 -34.46 1.20 -28.24
C ARG A 94 -35.74 1.79 -27.63
N ASN A 95 -35.61 2.32 -26.41
CA ASN A 95 -36.71 2.95 -25.66
C ASN A 95 -36.28 4.32 -25.13
N GLY A 96 -35.79 5.18 -26.03
CA GLY A 96 -35.33 6.53 -25.70
C GLY A 96 -33.97 6.53 -24.95
N SER A 97 -33.76 7.60 -24.22
CA SER A 97 -32.57 7.80 -23.35
C SER A 97 -32.99 8.26 -21.96
N SER A 98 -32.12 8.12 -21.01
CA SER A 98 -32.23 8.72 -19.68
C SER A 98 -31.03 9.60 -19.41
N THR A 99 -31.31 10.79 -18.90
CA THR A 99 -30.27 11.75 -18.53
C THR A 99 -29.57 11.34 -17.23
N LYS A 100 -28.25 11.32 -17.24
CA LYS A 100 -27.43 10.95 -16.10
C LYS A 100 -26.31 11.96 -15.89
N THR A 101 -26.17 12.45 -14.68
CA THR A 101 -25.05 13.33 -14.35
C THR A 101 -23.88 12.50 -13.85
N VAL A 102 -22.72 12.67 -14.50
CA VAL A 102 -21.45 12.00 -14.13
C VAL A 102 -20.40 13.03 -13.77
N GLN A 103 -19.46 12.61 -12.91
CA GLN A 103 -18.33 13.40 -12.44
C GLN A 103 -17.02 12.77 -12.92
N GLY A 104 -16.06 13.58 -13.31
CA GLY A 104 -14.76 13.13 -13.77
C GLY A 104 -13.76 14.26 -13.92
N GLU A 105 -12.61 14.01 -14.56
CA GLU A 105 -11.58 15.03 -14.81
C GLU A 105 -12.08 16.26 -15.56
N PRO A 106 -12.94 16.14 -16.58
CA PRO A 106 -13.47 17.31 -17.28
C PRO A 106 -14.50 18.07 -16.45
N GLY A 107 -14.76 17.66 -15.21
CA GLY A 107 -15.77 18.24 -14.34
C GLY A 107 -17.09 17.46 -14.32
N ARG A 108 -18.16 18.14 -13.87
CA ARG A 108 -19.52 17.61 -13.86
C ARG A 108 -20.13 17.74 -15.25
N MET A 109 -20.63 16.64 -15.81
CA MET A 109 -21.28 16.62 -17.10
C MET A 109 -22.57 15.80 -17.05
N THR A 110 -23.56 16.25 -17.83
CA THR A 110 -24.82 15.54 -17.99
C THR A 110 -24.80 14.82 -19.33
N ILE A 111 -24.89 13.46 -19.27
CA ILE A 111 -24.86 12.58 -20.44
C ILE A 111 -26.22 11.92 -20.66
N ASP A 112 -26.54 11.59 -21.91
CA ASP A 112 -27.71 10.82 -22.28
C ASP A 112 -27.34 9.36 -22.47
N THR A 113 -27.87 8.51 -21.57
CA THR A 113 -27.66 7.07 -21.61
C THR A 113 -28.83 6.41 -22.33
N PRO A 114 -28.61 5.66 -23.42
CA PRO A 114 -29.68 5.00 -24.16
C PRO A 114 -30.33 3.90 -23.30
N ARG A 115 -31.60 3.60 -23.57
CA ARG A 115 -32.38 2.56 -22.89
C ARG A 115 -33.00 1.62 -23.91
N ASP A 116 -33.07 0.35 -23.57
CA ASP A 116 -33.81 -0.67 -24.29
C ASP A 116 -35.21 -0.86 -23.67
N ARG A 117 -36.13 -1.48 -24.43
CA ARG A 117 -37.50 -1.70 -23.98
C ARG A 117 -37.58 -2.73 -22.84
N ASP A 118 -36.72 -3.73 -22.86
CA ASP A 118 -36.72 -4.82 -21.91
C ASP A 118 -35.91 -4.50 -20.64
N GLY A 119 -35.19 -3.34 -20.60
CA GLY A 119 -34.39 -2.87 -19.47
C GLY A 119 -33.14 -3.69 -19.21
N THR A 120 -32.71 -4.52 -20.16
CA THR A 120 -31.60 -5.46 -20.05
C THR A 120 -30.25 -4.86 -20.45
N PHE A 121 -30.25 -3.69 -21.11
CA PHE A 121 -29.00 -3.02 -21.49
C PHE A 121 -28.23 -2.57 -20.26
N GLU A 122 -26.98 -3.01 -20.13
CA GLU A 122 -26.03 -2.60 -19.10
C GLU A 122 -24.80 -1.97 -19.79
N PRO A 123 -24.62 -0.65 -19.71
CA PRO A 123 -23.46 0.00 -20.31
C PRO A 123 -22.17 -0.46 -19.64
N LEU A 124 -21.15 -0.79 -20.45
CA LEU A 124 -19.82 -1.18 -19.94
C LEU A 124 -18.98 0.03 -19.56
N LEU A 125 -19.08 1.13 -20.32
CA LEU A 125 -18.27 2.32 -20.08
C LEU A 125 -18.65 3.03 -18.78
N ILE A 126 -19.96 3.15 -18.49
CA ILE A 126 -20.49 3.75 -17.25
C ILE A 126 -21.72 2.95 -16.81
N PRO A 127 -21.56 1.97 -15.90
CA PRO A 127 -22.64 1.13 -15.39
C PRO A 127 -23.85 1.93 -14.89
N LYS A 128 -25.04 1.31 -14.88
CA LYS A 128 -26.33 2.00 -14.62
C LYS A 128 -26.34 2.94 -13.42
N TYR A 129 -25.76 2.55 -12.32
CA TYR A 129 -25.82 3.30 -11.06
C TYR A 129 -24.56 4.11 -10.77
N GLU A 130 -23.52 3.96 -11.58
CA GLU A 130 -22.30 4.74 -11.42
C GLU A 130 -22.47 6.15 -11.94
N ARG A 131 -22.00 7.12 -11.15
CA ARG A 131 -22.04 8.55 -11.46
C ARG A 131 -20.65 9.18 -11.56
N ARG A 132 -19.62 8.36 -11.63
CA ARG A 132 -18.22 8.79 -11.72
C ARG A 132 -17.54 8.09 -12.88
N LEU A 133 -16.66 8.80 -13.54
CA LEU A 133 -15.79 8.21 -14.56
C LEU A 133 -14.71 7.36 -13.89
N ALA A 134 -14.32 6.27 -14.54
CA ALA A 134 -13.23 5.41 -14.09
C ALA A 134 -11.95 6.22 -13.81
N GLY A 135 -11.21 5.85 -12.75
CA GLY A 135 -9.99 6.52 -12.34
C GLY A 135 -10.19 7.77 -11.46
N PHE A 136 -11.41 8.29 -11.30
CA PHE A 136 -11.63 9.45 -10.43
C PHE A 136 -11.53 9.10 -8.95
N ASP A 137 -12.08 7.95 -8.55
CA ASP A 137 -11.99 7.44 -7.18
C ASP A 137 -10.54 7.12 -6.79
N GLU A 138 -9.75 6.57 -7.73
CA GLU A 138 -8.30 6.32 -7.54
C GLU A 138 -7.52 7.60 -7.25
N LYS A 139 -7.90 8.73 -7.85
CA LYS A 139 -7.29 10.03 -7.57
C LYS A 139 -7.65 10.52 -6.18
N ILE A 140 -8.91 10.36 -5.75
CA ILE A 140 -9.33 10.68 -4.38
C ILE A 140 -8.53 9.83 -3.39
N LEU A 141 -8.40 8.52 -3.65
CA LEU A 141 -7.59 7.63 -2.83
C LEU A 141 -6.11 8.03 -2.79
N ALA A 142 -5.54 8.43 -3.91
CA ALA A 142 -4.16 8.90 -3.97
C ALA A 142 -3.92 10.19 -3.17
N LEU A 143 -4.86 11.13 -3.19
CA LEU A 143 -4.81 12.34 -2.38
C LEU A 143 -4.96 12.03 -0.89
N TYR A 144 -5.92 11.17 -0.55
CA TYR A 144 -6.11 10.71 0.82
C TYR A 144 -4.87 9.96 1.35
N ALA A 145 -4.27 9.10 0.54
CA ALA A 145 -3.02 8.41 0.84
C ALA A 145 -1.86 9.38 1.09
N LYS A 146 -1.85 10.55 0.47
CA LYS A 146 -0.87 11.62 0.73
C LYS A 146 -1.13 12.39 2.04
N GLY A 147 -2.09 11.97 2.84
CA GLY A 147 -2.42 12.54 4.15
C GLY A 147 -3.33 13.77 4.09
N MET A 148 -3.95 14.06 2.95
CA MET A 148 -4.91 15.14 2.85
C MET A 148 -6.18 14.82 3.64
N SER A 149 -6.75 15.82 4.31
CA SER A 149 -8.06 15.68 4.93
C SER A 149 -9.17 15.66 3.87
N THR A 150 -10.37 15.21 4.25
CA THR A 150 -11.53 15.25 3.36
C THR A 150 -11.83 16.67 2.87
N ARG A 151 -11.60 17.68 3.70
CA ARG A 151 -11.78 19.10 3.33
C ARG A 151 -10.73 19.57 2.32
N ASP A 152 -9.45 19.21 2.55
CA ASP A 152 -8.38 19.57 1.61
C ASP A 152 -8.61 18.92 0.24
N ILE A 153 -9.11 17.67 0.23
CA ILE A 153 -9.47 16.97 -1.01
C ILE A 153 -10.62 17.67 -1.72
N GLN A 154 -11.67 18.08 -0.98
CA GLN A 154 -12.78 18.84 -1.54
C GLN A 154 -12.32 20.14 -2.19
N GLU A 155 -11.52 20.92 -1.48
CA GLU A 155 -11.00 22.20 -1.95
C GLU A 155 -10.11 22.02 -3.18
N LEU A 156 -9.20 21.04 -3.15
CA LEU A 156 -8.31 20.76 -4.27
C LEU A 156 -9.07 20.29 -5.51
N VAL A 157 -10.02 19.37 -5.35
CA VAL A 157 -10.83 18.84 -6.47
C VAL A 157 -11.72 19.94 -7.03
N LYS A 158 -12.30 20.78 -6.18
CA LYS A 158 -13.06 21.95 -6.64
C LYS A 158 -12.18 22.92 -7.44
N THR A 159 -10.96 23.17 -6.97
CA THR A 159 -10.01 24.08 -7.64
C THR A 159 -9.53 23.52 -8.99
N LEU A 160 -9.17 22.23 -9.04
CA LEU A 160 -8.57 21.63 -10.24
C LEU A 160 -9.61 21.21 -11.30
N TYR A 161 -10.76 20.70 -10.85
CA TYR A 161 -11.75 20.07 -11.75
C TYR A 161 -13.12 20.76 -11.74
N ASN A 162 -13.28 21.82 -10.94
CA ASN A 162 -14.57 22.52 -10.72
C ASN A 162 -15.70 21.54 -10.33
N VAL A 163 -15.38 20.53 -9.53
CA VAL A 163 -16.30 19.50 -9.05
C VAL A 163 -16.46 19.63 -7.54
N GLU A 164 -17.69 19.78 -7.06
CA GLU A 164 -18.00 19.73 -5.64
C GLU A 164 -18.20 18.28 -5.20
N LEU A 165 -17.36 17.84 -4.27
CA LEU A 165 -17.47 16.52 -3.63
C LEU A 165 -18.10 16.69 -2.24
N SER A 166 -18.99 15.77 -1.87
CA SER A 166 -19.46 15.70 -0.48
C SER A 166 -18.42 15.01 0.41
N PRO A 167 -18.31 15.37 1.70
CA PRO A 167 -17.46 14.63 2.64
C PRO A 167 -17.81 13.14 2.71
N THR A 168 -19.11 12.83 2.64
CA THR A 168 -19.62 11.45 2.62
C THR A 168 -19.15 10.66 1.42
N LEU A 169 -19.04 11.27 0.26
CA LEU A 169 -18.51 10.63 -0.93
C LEU A 169 -17.03 10.26 -0.75
N ILE A 170 -16.23 11.20 -0.25
CA ILE A 170 -14.81 10.95 0.00
C ILE A 170 -14.66 9.83 1.03
N SER A 171 -15.48 9.84 2.08
CA SER A 171 -15.49 8.76 3.07
C SER A 171 -15.85 7.43 2.42
N SER A 172 -16.91 7.34 1.64
CA SER A 172 -17.30 6.06 1.00
C SER A 172 -16.24 5.52 0.04
N VAL A 173 -15.56 6.40 -0.71
CA VAL A 173 -14.44 5.99 -1.58
C VAL A 173 -13.26 5.47 -0.75
N THR A 174 -12.97 6.12 0.38
CA THR A 174 -11.89 5.68 1.26
C THR A 174 -12.26 4.43 2.08
N ASP A 175 -13.52 4.22 2.38
CA ASP A 175 -14.02 3.05 3.13
C ASP A 175 -13.96 1.78 2.29
N ALA A 176 -14.02 1.88 0.97
CA ALA A 176 -13.76 0.75 0.07
C ALA A 176 -12.36 0.12 0.27
N VAL A 177 -11.40 0.90 0.80
CA VAL A 177 -10.06 0.39 1.15
C VAL A 177 -10.07 -0.45 2.44
N ASP A 178 -11.09 -0.34 3.30
CA ASP A 178 -11.13 -1.05 4.58
C ASP A 178 -11.24 -2.57 4.38
N GLU A 179 -11.98 -3.01 3.37
CA GLU A 179 -12.03 -4.42 3.00
C GLU A 179 -10.66 -4.94 2.55
N GLU A 180 -9.94 -4.14 1.75
CA GLU A 180 -8.57 -4.45 1.31
C GLU A 180 -7.60 -4.51 2.50
N VAL A 181 -7.67 -3.54 3.41
CA VAL A 181 -6.85 -3.51 4.64
C VAL A 181 -7.15 -4.73 5.50
N THR A 182 -8.42 -5.10 5.65
CA THR A 182 -8.85 -6.26 6.45
C THR A 182 -8.35 -7.56 5.83
N ALA A 183 -8.53 -7.75 4.53
CA ALA A 183 -8.03 -8.91 3.79
C ALA A 183 -6.50 -9.00 3.87
N TRP A 184 -5.80 -7.87 3.72
CA TRP A 184 -4.36 -7.82 3.85
C TRP A 184 -3.88 -8.17 5.26
N ARG A 185 -4.54 -7.69 6.30
CA ARG A 185 -4.20 -7.98 7.70
C ARG A 185 -4.39 -9.44 8.07
N SER A 186 -5.36 -10.12 7.48
CA SER A 186 -5.67 -11.54 7.74
C SER A 186 -4.96 -12.52 6.79
N ARG A 187 -4.20 -12.01 5.81
CA ARG A 187 -3.54 -12.87 4.82
C ARG A 187 -2.52 -13.80 5.47
N LEU A 188 -2.36 -14.98 4.90
CA LEU A 188 -1.33 -15.91 5.29
C LEU A 188 0.07 -15.34 4.97
N LEU A 189 1.02 -15.66 5.81
CA LEU A 189 2.43 -15.31 5.67
C LEU A 189 3.25 -16.56 5.30
N GLU A 190 4.38 -16.35 4.67
CA GLU A 190 5.37 -17.41 4.51
C GLU A 190 5.86 -17.91 5.88
N PRO A 191 6.17 -19.20 6.01
CA PRO A 191 6.51 -19.78 7.30
C PRO A 191 7.86 -19.32 7.85
N VAL A 192 8.80 -18.92 6.99
CA VAL A 192 10.17 -18.56 7.37
C VAL A 192 10.56 -17.19 6.86
N TRP A 193 11.01 -16.34 7.76
CA TRP A 193 11.51 -15.00 7.46
C TRP A 193 12.94 -14.82 7.99
N PRO A 194 13.96 -14.73 7.12
CA PRO A 194 15.34 -14.53 7.54
C PRO A 194 15.57 -13.30 8.41
N ILE A 195 14.93 -12.17 8.06
CA ILE A 195 15.05 -10.94 8.85
C ILE A 195 13.66 -10.32 9.00
N VAL A 196 13.31 -9.93 10.22
CA VAL A 196 12.11 -9.11 10.49
C VAL A 196 12.53 -7.88 11.29
N TYR A 197 12.16 -6.71 10.79
CA TYR A 197 12.35 -5.44 11.48
C TYR A 197 11.04 -5.03 12.13
N PHE A 198 11.12 -4.61 13.39
CA PHE A 198 10.01 -4.01 14.11
C PHE A 198 10.37 -2.58 14.49
N ASP A 199 9.45 -1.65 14.24
CA ASP A 199 9.63 -0.24 14.59
C ASP A 199 8.29 0.43 14.90
N GLY A 200 8.33 1.54 15.62
CA GLY A 200 7.18 2.29 16.05
C GLY A 200 7.17 3.74 15.52
N ILE A 201 6.00 4.20 15.11
CA ILE A 201 5.79 5.57 14.66
C ILE A 201 4.71 6.21 15.50
N VAL A 202 5.07 7.27 16.21
CA VAL A 202 4.15 8.01 17.05
C VAL A 202 3.20 8.85 16.21
N VAL A 203 1.91 8.75 16.49
CA VAL A 203 0.82 9.51 15.88
C VAL A 203 -0.13 10.04 16.95
N HIS A 204 -0.94 11.04 16.61
CA HIS A 204 -1.97 11.57 17.50
C HIS A 204 -3.35 11.18 16.97
N VAL A 205 -4.15 10.54 17.81
CA VAL A 205 -5.47 10.04 17.45
C VAL A 205 -6.52 10.67 18.37
N ARG A 206 -7.65 11.02 17.79
CA ARG A 206 -8.81 11.52 18.55
C ARG A 206 -9.66 10.34 18.99
N GLY A 207 -9.80 10.18 20.29
CA GLY A 207 -10.69 9.18 20.86
C GLY A 207 -12.18 9.54 20.73
N SER A 208 -13.04 8.61 21.06
CA SER A 208 -14.50 8.78 21.04
C SER A 208 -15.00 9.91 21.95
N SER A 209 -14.27 10.22 23.02
CA SER A 209 -14.52 11.36 23.92
C SER A 209 -14.12 12.72 23.34
N GLY A 210 -13.58 12.76 22.12
CA GLY A 210 -13.02 13.97 21.49
C GLY A 210 -11.61 14.34 21.95
N ARG A 211 -11.07 13.68 22.98
CA ARG A 211 -9.70 13.89 23.46
C ARG A 211 -8.69 13.34 22.48
N VAL A 212 -7.60 14.07 22.28
CA VAL A 212 -6.48 13.63 21.46
C VAL A 212 -5.45 12.99 22.38
N SER A 213 -5.08 11.74 22.08
CA SER A 213 -4.02 11.00 22.77
C SER A 213 -2.93 10.55 21.79
N GLN A 214 -1.76 10.29 22.36
CA GLN A 214 -0.62 9.77 21.62
C GLN A 214 -0.77 8.26 21.47
N HIS A 215 -0.60 7.77 20.24
CA HIS A 215 -0.58 6.35 19.91
C HIS A 215 0.68 6.02 19.14
N THR A 216 1.07 4.77 19.14
CA THR A 216 2.18 4.29 18.32
C THR A 216 1.66 3.28 17.29
N ILE A 217 1.97 3.52 16.01
CA ILE A 217 1.76 2.54 14.93
C ILE A 217 3.03 1.69 14.85
N TYR A 218 2.88 0.41 15.12
CA TYR A 218 3.94 -0.59 15.00
C TYR A 218 3.92 -1.21 13.63
N VAL A 219 5.10 -1.32 13.05
CA VAL A 219 5.34 -1.83 11.70
C VAL A 219 6.22 -3.06 11.81
N ALA A 220 5.80 -4.18 11.26
CA ALA A 220 6.66 -5.33 11.03
C ALA A 220 7.00 -5.43 9.53
N LEU A 221 8.28 -5.30 9.19
CA LEU A 221 8.81 -5.40 7.84
C LEU A 221 9.69 -6.64 7.74
N GLY A 222 9.29 -7.62 6.93
CA GLY A 222 10.07 -8.81 6.66
C GLY A 222 10.97 -8.69 5.44
N VAL A 223 12.04 -9.49 5.42
CA VAL A 223 12.83 -9.81 4.23
C VAL A 223 12.66 -11.30 3.99
N ASN A 224 12.08 -11.67 2.86
CA ASN A 224 11.81 -13.06 2.51
C ASN A 224 13.06 -13.78 2.00
N LEU A 225 12.93 -15.06 1.65
CA LEU A 225 14.04 -15.88 1.16
C LEU A 225 14.62 -15.37 -0.17
N ASP A 226 13.85 -14.68 -0.97
CA ASP A 226 14.32 -14.00 -2.19
C ASP A 226 15.07 -12.69 -1.90
N GLY A 227 15.11 -12.24 -0.64
CA GLY A 227 15.69 -10.96 -0.25
C GLY A 227 14.79 -9.76 -0.49
N LYS A 228 13.54 -9.97 -0.85
CA LYS A 228 12.57 -8.90 -1.08
C LYS A 228 11.93 -8.47 0.24
N LYS A 229 11.64 -7.18 0.32
CA LYS A 229 10.96 -6.61 1.47
C LYS A 229 9.46 -6.80 1.36
N GLU A 230 8.82 -7.11 2.49
CA GLU A 230 7.38 -7.20 2.57
C GLU A 230 6.87 -6.68 3.92
N LEU A 231 5.76 -5.96 3.89
CA LEU A 231 5.08 -5.51 5.10
C LEU A 231 4.29 -6.68 5.68
N LEU A 232 4.67 -7.16 6.87
CA LEU A 232 4.02 -8.30 7.53
C LEU A 232 2.79 -7.89 8.33
N GLY A 233 2.83 -6.73 8.97
CA GLY A 233 1.71 -6.25 9.78
C GLY A 233 1.82 -4.81 10.22
N LEU A 234 0.66 -4.28 10.64
CA LEU A 234 0.49 -2.96 11.24
C LEU A 234 -0.44 -3.11 12.45
N TRP A 235 0.00 -2.60 13.58
CA TRP A 235 -0.77 -2.56 14.83
C TRP A 235 -0.71 -1.16 15.42
N LEU A 236 -1.74 -0.76 16.13
CA LEU A 236 -1.79 0.54 16.80
C LEU A 236 -2.09 0.31 18.27
N ALA A 237 -1.36 0.99 19.13
CA ALA A 237 -1.59 0.96 20.57
C ALA A 237 -1.30 2.33 21.21
N GLU A 238 -2.04 2.65 22.26
CA GLU A 238 -1.82 3.83 23.11
C GLU A 238 -0.68 3.58 24.11
N SER A 239 -0.52 2.33 24.56
CA SER A 239 0.54 1.94 25.49
C SER A 239 1.21 0.65 25.05
N GLU A 240 2.50 0.57 25.31
CA GLU A 240 3.35 -0.58 25.06
C GLU A 240 3.46 -1.43 26.32
N GLY A 241 3.40 -2.75 26.15
CA GLY A 241 3.57 -3.67 27.24
C GLY A 241 3.73 -5.12 26.76
N ALA A 242 4.18 -5.99 27.63
CA ALA A 242 4.41 -7.40 27.29
C ALA A 242 3.18 -8.08 26.67
N LYS A 243 1.99 -7.76 27.15
CA LYS A 243 0.72 -8.27 26.62
C LYS A 243 0.49 -7.86 25.15
N PHE A 244 0.76 -6.59 24.83
CA PHE A 244 0.63 -6.09 23.46
C PHE A 244 1.62 -6.80 22.52
N TRP A 245 2.89 -6.93 22.94
CA TRP A 245 3.89 -7.63 22.14
C TRP A 245 3.55 -9.10 21.90
N LEU A 246 3.02 -9.75 22.92
CA LEU A 246 2.55 -11.12 22.79
C LEU A 246 1.40 -11.22 21.77
N GLN A 247 0.47 -10.26 21.76
CA GLN A 247 -0.61 -10.21 20.76
C GLN A 247 -0.06 -10.04 19.35
N VAL A 248 0.90 -9.13 19.13
CA VAL A 248 1.56 -8.91 17.83
C VAL A 248 2.22 -10.20 17.32
N LEU A 249 3.00 -10.85 18.16
CA LEU A 249 3.71 -12.09 17.79
C LEU A 249 2.74 -13.28 17.58
N THR A 250 1.66 -13.35 18.36
CA THR A 250 0.62 -14.36 18.21
C THR A 250 -0.14 -14.14 16.88
N ASP A 251 -0.45 -12.90 16.52
CA ASP A 251 -1.08 -12.58 15.23
C ASP A 251 -0.21 -13.05 14.06
N LEU A 252 1.08 -12.77 14.09
CA LEU A 252 2.02 -13.23 13.07
C LEU A 252 2.05 -14.76 12.98
N LYS A 253 2.07 -15.48 14.12
CA LYS A 253 2.01 -16.94 14.16
C LYS A 253 0.71 -17.50 13.59
N ASN A 254 -0.42 -16.94 13.99
CA ASN A 254 -1.74 -17.38 13.51
C ASN A 254 -1.86 -17.22 11.99
N ARG A 255 -1.13 -16.29 11.41
CA ARG A 255 -1.04 -16.06 9.97
C ARG A 255 0.01 -16.93 9.28
N GLY A 256 0.63 -17.88 9.97
CA GLY A 256 1.53 -18.88 9.40
C GLY A 256 3.02 -18.59 9.55
N LEU A 257 3.42 -17.47 10.18
CA LEU A 257 4.84 -17.20 10.45
C LEU A 257 5.33 -18.13 11.56
N ASN A 258 6.18 -19.10 11.22
CA ASN A 258 6.68 -20.11 12.15
C ASN A 258 8.08 -19.83 12.65
N ASP A 259 8.91 -19.19 11.83
CA ASP A 259 10.32 -18.98 12.15
C ASP A 259 10.86 -17.63 11.67
N ILE A 260 11.68 -17.01 12.53
CA ILE A 260 12.44 -15.78 12.25
C ILE A 260 13.88 -16.05 12.62
N PHE A 261 14.84 -15.83 11.70
CA PHE A 261 16.25 -16.00 12.05
C PHE A 261 16.78 -14.83 12.87
N VAL A 262 16.52 -13.60 12.41
CA VAL A 262 16.95 -12.37 13.08
C VAL A 262 15.78 -11.40 13.21
N ALA A 263 15.46 -11.00 14.43
CA ALA A 263 14.50 -9.94 14.73
C ALA A 263 15.24 -8.65 15.12
N CYS A 264 15.09 -7.61 14.33
CA CYS A 264 15.65 -6.29 14.58
C CYS A 264 14.62 -5.41 15.28
N VAL A 265 14.90 -4.94 16.50
CA VAL A 265 13.97 -4.18 17.34
C VAL A 265 14.60 -2.88 17.85
N ASP A 266 13.78 -1.88 18.18
CA ASP A 266 14.23 -0.60 18.71
C ASP A 266 14.56 -0.60 20.21
N GLY A 267 14.48 -1.75 20.86
CA GLY A 267 14.85 -1.94 22.27
C GLY A 267 13.78 -1.46 23.25
N LEU A 268 12.51 -1.52 22.85
CA LEU A 268 11.36 -1.32 23.72
C LEU A 268 11.31 -2.37 24.82
N ALA A 269 10.96 -1.94 26.02
CA ALA A 269 10.95 -2.80 27.20
C ALA A 269 9.99 -4.00 27.02
N GLY A 270 10.46 -5.20 27.37
CA GLY A 270 9.68 -6.44 27.30
C GLY A 270 9.50 -7.03 25.89
N PHE A 271 9.93 -6.34 24.83
CA PHE A 271 9.78 -6.85 23.47
C PHE A 271 10.82 -7.93 23.12
N PRO A 272 12.11 -7.77 23.42
CA PRO A 272 13.09 -8.84 23.26
C PRO A 272 12.68 -10.14 23.97
N GLU A 273 12.15 -10.03 25.17
CA GLU A 273 11.68 -11.17 25.98
C GLU A 273 10.46 -11.83 25.33
N ALA A 274 9.51 -11.04 24.83
CA ALA A 274 8.34 -11.57 24.14
C ALA A 274 8.73 -12.32 22.86
N ILE A 275 9.71 -11.80 22.09
CA ILE A 275 10.24 -12.49 20.90
C ILE A 275 10.87 -13.82 21.28
N ARG A 276 11.75 -13.85 22.31
CA ARG A 276 12.39 -15.08 22.78
C ARG A 276 11.37 -16.12 23.28
N ALA A 277 10.26 -15.65 23.89
CA ALA A 277 9.18 -16.54 24.31
C ALA A 277 8.38 -17.09 23.12
N ALA A 278 8.07 -16.27 22.13
CA ALA A 278 7.29 -16.69 20.96
C ALA A 278 8.15 -17.46 19.93
N PHE A 279 9.38 -17.04 19.70
CA PHE A 279 10.35 -17.61 18.75
C PHE A 279 11.69 -17.88 19.45
N PRO A 280 11.83 -18.99 20.19
CA PRO A 280 13.00 -19.24 21.04
C PRO A 280 14.34 -19.31 20.30
N GLN A 281 14.30 -19.66 19.03
CA GLN A 281 15.50 -19.80 18.21
C GLN A 281 15.88 -18.52 17.46
N THR A 282 15.11 -17.45 17.61
CA THR A 282 15.34 -16.16 16.94
C THR A 282 16.47 -15.40 17.62
N LYS A 283 17.42 -14.93 16.84
CA LYS A 283 18.44 -13.98 17.30
C LYS A 283 17.82 -12.58 17.35
N VAL A 284 17.78 -12.00 18.55
CA VAL A 284 17.27 -10.63 18.73
C VAL A 284 18.44 -9.66 18.62
N GLN A 285 18.33 -8.69 17.70
CA GLN A 285 19.29 -7.62 17.48
C GLN A 285 18.67 -6.27 17.79
N LEU A 286 19.27 -5.52 18.69
CA LEU A 286 18.86 -4.14 18.90
C LEU A 286 19.25 -3.25 17.73
N CYS A 287 18.33 -2.37 17.37
CA CYS A 287 18.57 -1.32 16.37
C CYS A 287 19.63 -0.34 16.88
N VAL A 288 20.83 -0.43 16.33
CA VAL A 288 21.95 0.43 16.72
C VAL A 288 21.64 1.90 16.47
N VAL A 289 20.93 2.23 15.41
CA VAL A 289 20.55 3.62 15.08
C VAL A 289 19.66 4.21 16.17
N HIS A 290 18.65 3.45 16.64
CA HIS A 290 17.79 3.90 17.75
C HIS A 290 18.58 4.03 19.06
N LEU A 291 19.52 3.12 19.30
CA LEU A 291 20.38 3.18 20.48
C LEU A 291 21.26 4.43 20.47
N VAL A 292 21.88 4.76 19.33
CA VAL A 292 22.66 6.00 19.16
C VAL A 292 21.77 7.23 19.32
N ARG A 293 20.57 7.25 18.72
CA ARG A 293 19.62 8.37 18.89
C ARG A 293 19.18 8.54 20.35
N ALA A 294 18.97 7.44 21.07
CA ALA A 294 18.66 7.49 22.49
C ALA A 294 19.81 8.06 23.32
N ALA A 295 21.05 7.67 23.00
CA ALA A 295 22.26 8.22 23.62
C ALA A 295 22.38 9.74 23.41
N LEU A 296 22.11 10.24 22.20
CA LEU A 296 22.20 11.66 21.87
C LEU A 296 21.22 12.57 22.59
N ARG A 297 20.14 12.02 23.21
CA ARG A 297 19.24 12.80 24.06
C ARG A 297 19.92 13.32 25.32
N TYR A 298 21.02 12.73 25.72
CA TYR A 298 21.81 13.10 26.92
C TYR A 298 23.05 13.92 26.58
N VAL A 299 23.28 14.23 25.30
CA VAL A 299 24.51 14.87 24.81
C VAL A 299 24.24 16.29 24.39
N ASN A 300 25.11 17.20 24.77
CA ASN A 300 25.11 18.58 24.30
C ASN A 300 25.42 18.65 22.78
N THR A 301 24.94 19.70 22.13
CA THR A 301 25.11 19.86 20.67
C THR A 301 26.55 19.78 20.21
N GLU A 302 27.46 20.38 20.96
CA GLU A 302 28.93 20.43 20.68
C GLU A 302 29.56 19.03 20.68
N ASP A 303 29.17 18.15 21.61
CA ASP A 303 29.71 16.81 21.75
C ASP A 303 28.98 15.77 20.88
N SER A 304 27.87 16.10 20.26
CA SER A 304 27.05 15.15 19.52
C SER A 304 27.83 14.42 18.42
N GLN A 305 28.60 15.15 17.63
CA GLN A 305 29.42 14.60 16.54
C GLN A 305 30.56 13.69 17.06
N PRO A 306 31.39 14.13 18.06
CA PRO A 306 32.40 13.29 18.69
C PRO A 306 31.83 12.00 19.30
N VAL A 307 30.74 12.12 20.06
CA VAL A 307 30.07 10.93 20.70
C VAL A 307 29.59 9.95 19.64
N VAL A 308 28.92 10.42 18.56
CA VAL A 308 28.48 9.55 17.46
C VAL A 308 29.66 8.84 16.81
N ARG A 309 30.76 9.56 16.56
CA ARG A 309 31.96 8.99 15.96
C ARG A 309 32.55 7.88 16.82
N ASP A 310 32.63 8.08 18.14
CA ASP A 310 33.19 7.09 19.04
C ASP A 310 32.26 5.91 19.28
N LEU A 311 30.93 6.12 19.40
CA LEU A 311 29.94 5.04 19.41
C LEU A 311 30.01 4.20 18.13
N LYS A 312 30.28 4.83 16.99
CA LYS A 312 30.38 4.15 15.70
C LYS A 312 31.51 3.11 15.67
N LYS A 313 32.63 3.39 16.37
CA LYS A 313 33.74 2.44 16.49
C LYS A 313 33.31 1.12 17.14
N ILE A 314 32.36 1.16 18.07
CA ILE A 314 31.84 -0.02 18.77
C ILE A 314 31.13 -0.97 17.79
N TYR A 315 30.08 -0.48 17.11
CA TYR A 315 29.26 -1.35 16.27
C TYR A 315 29.78 -1.58 14.85
N GLN A 316 30.82 -0.85 14.45
CA GLN A 316 31.53 -1.07 13.19
C GLN A 316 32.85 -1.85 13.36
N ALA A 317 33.19 -2.26 14.58
CA ALA A 317 34.36 -3.10 14.84
C ALA A 317 34.34 -4.37 13.99
N ALA A 318 35.49 -4.85 13.58
CA ALA A 318 35.57 -6.07 12.78
C ALA A 318 35.27 -7.32 13.65
N THR A 319 35.66 -7.29 14.91
CA THR A 319 35.54 -8.39 15.88
C THR A 319 34.84 -7.93 17.15
N LEU A 320 34.32 -8.90 17.92
CA LEU A 320 33.77 -8.67 19.26
C LEU A 320 34.80 -8.06 20.21
N ILE A 321 36.04 -8.55 20.15
CA ILE A 321 37.15 -8.08 21.00
C ILE A 321 37.42 -6.59 20.74
N GLU A 322 37.46 -6.20 19.48
CA GLU A 322 37.64 -4.78 19.13
C GLU A 322 36.42 -3.92 19.57
N ALA A 323 35.19 -4.46 19.50
CA ALA A 323 34.01 -3.77 19.98
C ALA A 323 34.03 -3.57 21.50
N GLU A 324 34.44 -4.58 22.25
CA GLU A 324 34.64 -4.48 23.72
C GLU A 324 35.70 -3.44 24.08
N GLN A 325 36.81 -3.43 23.35
CA GLN A 325 37.84 -2.42 23.56
C GLN A 325 37.33 -1.01 23.24
N ALA A 326 36.63 -0.85 22.11
CA ALA A 326 36.01 0.42 21.73
C ALA A 326 34.98 0.94 22.76
N LEU A 327 34.25 0.01 23.42
CA LEU A 327 33.34 0.39 24.52
C LEU A 327 34.11 0.85 25.76
N LYS A 328 35.23 0.21 26.09
CA LYS A 328 36.11 0.65 27.19
C LYS A 328 36.72 2.00 26.91
N ASP A 329 37.23 2.22 25.70
CA ASP A 329 37.78 3.50 25.26
C ASP A 329 36.70 4.61 25.26
N PHE A 330 35.50 4.29 24.84
CA PHE A 330 34.36 5.20 24.91
C PHE A 330 34.05 5.57 26.37
N ALA A 331 34.04 4.62 27.28
CA ALA A 331 33.81 4.86 28.70
C ALA A 331 34.90 5.75 29.29
N GLN A 332 36.18 5.50 29.02
CA GLN A 332 37.27 6.34 29.49
C GLN A 332 37.13 7.81 29.12
N VAL A 333 36.62 8.10 27.91
CA VAL A 333 36.48 9.47 27.40
C VAL A 333 35.21 10.12 27.92
N TRP A 334 34.10 9.37 28.01
CA TRP A 334 32.75 9.96 28.12
C TRP A 334 32.02 9.61 29.44
N GLU A 335 32.50 8.65 30.24
CA GLU A 335 31.77 8.17 31.44
C GLU A 335 31.61 9.26 32.50
N GLU A 336 32.62 10.15 32.68
CA GLU A 336 32.57 11.25 33.62
C GLU A 336 31.50 12.30 33.20
N LYS A 337 31.47 12.65 31.89
CA LYS A 337 30.56 13.66 31.37
C LYS A 337 29.15 13.13 31.06
N TYR A 338 29.06 11.88 30.58
CA TYR A 338 27.80 11.25 30.13
C TYR A 338 27.63 9.81 30.69
N PRO A 339 27.58 9.60 32.01
CA PRO A 339 27.55 8.28 32.61
C PRO A 339 26.31 7.46 32.19
N THR A 340 25.21 8.15 31.91
CA THR A 340 23.95 7.50 31.46
C THR A 340 24.12 6.74 30.14
N ILE A 341 24.93 7.23 29.22
CA ILE A 341 25.17 6.59 27.93
C ILE A 341 25.94 5.29 28.11
N VAL A 342 27.03 5.37 28.87
CA VAL A 342 27.88 4.19 29.15
C VAL A 342 27.07 3.10 29.88
N LYS A 343 26.28 3.49 30.89
CA LYS A 343 25.41 2.58 31.62
C LYS A 343 24.38 1.92 30.69
N MET A 344 23.76 2.70 29.79
CA MET A 344 22.76 2.21 28.83
C MET A 344 23.38 1.22 27.86
N TRP A 345 24.56 1.49 27.31
CA TRP A 345 25.25 0.57 26.39
C TRP A 345 25.72 -0.72 27.07
N ARG A 346 26.25 -0.62 28.30
CA ARG A 346 26.61 -1.79 29.10
C ARG A 346 25.39 -2.67 29.42
N ALA A 347 24.26 -2.04 29.81
CA ALA A 347 23.04 -2.79 30.14
C ALA A 347 22.43 -3.54 28.96
N LYS A 348 22.62 -3.02 27.74
CA LYS A 348 22.10 -3.62 26.49
C LYS A 348 23.17 -4.39 25.71
N TRP A 349 24.33 -4.61 26.30
CA TRP A 349 25.50 -5.17 25.63
C TRP A 349 25.20 -6.49 24.94
N THR A 350 24.54 -7.43 25.62
CA THR A 350 24.19 -8.76 25.11
C THR A 350 23.38 -8.68 23.81
N ASP A 351 22.44 -7.75 23.71
CA ASP A 351 21.62 -7.61 22.52
C ASP A 351 22.30 -6.78 21.41
N ILE A 352 23.35 -6.02 21.75
CA ILE A 352 24.18 -5.29 20.79
C ILE A 352 25.16 -6.25 20.10
N ILE A 353 25.81 -7.12 20.88
CA ILE A 353 26.87 -8.01 20.38
C ILE A 353 26.37 -9.13 19.49
N THR A 354 25.07 -9.42 19.49
CA THR A 354 24.43 -10.34 18.52
C THR A 354 24.82 -10.01 17.08
N LEU A 355 25.12 -8.73 16.80
CA LEU A 355 25.61 -8.29 15.49
C LEU A 355 26.88 -9.02 15.05
N PHE A 356 27.77 -9.37 16.02
CA PHE A 356 29.08 -9.99 15.75
C PHE A 356 28.99 -11.50 15.49
N ASP A 357 27.82 -12.12 15.76
CA ASP A 357 27.56 -13.51 15.36
C ASP A 357 27.45 -13.65 13.82
N PHE A 358 27.33 -12.54 13.10
CA PHE A 358 27.06 -12.52 11.67
C PHE A 358 28.24 -11.98 10.85
N PRO A 359 28.45 -12.52 9.63
CA PRO A 359 29.48 -12.01 8.73
C PRO A 359 29.07 -10.61 8.18
N PRO A 360 30.05 -9.83 7.66
CA PRO A 360 29.82 -8.45 7.25
C PRO A 360 28.63 -8.18 6.32
N PRO A 361 28.29 -9.04 5.34
CA PRO A 361 27.10 -8.83 4.49
C PRO A 361 25.80 -8.82 5.28
N ILE A 362 25.64 -9.75 6.24
CA ILE A 362 24.46 -9.82 7.11
C ILE A 362 24.49 -8.68 8.12
N ARG A 363 25.64 -8.39 8.76
CA ARG A 363 25.78 -7.26 9.69
C ARG A 363 25.29 -5.96 9.07
N LYS A 364 25.66 -5.71 7.81
CA LYS A 364 25.21 -4.51 7.10
C LYS A 364 23.69 -4.48 6.91
N ALA A 365 23.06 -5.60 6.64
CA ALA A 365 21.61 -5.68 6.51
C ALA A 365 20.90 -5.39 7.85
N ILE A 366 21.35 -6.04 8.95
CA ILE A 366 20.68 -5.94 10.25
C ILE A 366 21.10 -4.72 11.09
N ALA A 367 22.35 -4.22 10.97
CA ALA A 367 22.82 -3.03 11.67
C ALA A 367 22.28 -1.73 11.06
N THR A 368 22.09 -1.71 9.75
CA THR A 368 21.50 -0.56 9.07
C THR A 368 20.00 -0.80 8.95
N THR A 369 19.24 -0.13 9.77
CA THR A 369 17.76 -0.07 9.66
C THR A 369 17.30 0.66 8.40
N ASN A 370 18.17 0.83 7.40
CA ASN A 370 17.84 1.50 6.13
C ASN A 370 16.57 0.92 5.49
N ALA A 371 16.31 -0.37 5.68
CA ALA A 371 15.10 -1.01 5.19
C ALA A 371 13.86 -0.40 5.84
N ILE A 372 13.78 -0.42 7.18
CA ILE A 372 12.64 0.11 7.92
C ILE A 372 12.67 1.63 8.02
N GLU A 373 13.85 2.27 8.07
CA GLU A 373 13.96 3.73 8.04
C GLU A 373 13.43 4.33 6.75
N SER A 374 13.62 3.67 5.61
CA SER A 374 13.02 4.09 4.34
C SER A 374 11.50 4.04 4.40
N VAL A 375 10.93 2.99 5.02
CA VAL A 375 9.49 2.86 5.26
C VAL A 375 9.00 3.96 6.20
N ASN A 376 9.69 4.16 7.31
CA ASN A 376 9.35 5.20 8.27
C ASN A 376 9.45 6.61 7.67
N SER A 377 10.43 6.85 6.82
CA SER A 377 10.55 8.13 6.10
C SER A 377 9.33 8.37 5.20
N VAL A 378 8.86 7.34 4.51
CA VAL A 378 7.63 7.41 3.72
C VAL A 378 6.44 7.67 4.65
N ILE A 379 6.22 6.86 5.69
CA ILE A 379 5.10 7.05 6.61
C ILE A 379 5.13 8.46 7.22
N ARG A 380 6.29 8.92 7.70
CA ARG A 380 6.44 10.27 8.26
C ARG A 380 6.13 11.37 7.25
N LYS A 381 6.43 11.18 5.98
CA LYS A 381 6.05 12.14 4.93
C LYS A 381 4.53 12.31 4.84
N PHE A 382 3.79 11.22 4.99
CA PHE A 382 2.32 11.23 4.95
C PHE A 382 1.72 11.71 6.29
N THR A 383 2.30 11.30 7.43
CA THR A 383 1.80 11.69 8.75
C THR A 383 2.10 13.16 9.09
N ARG A 384 3.13 13.78 8.49
CA ARG A 384 3.41 15.22 8.66
C ARG A 384 2.26 16.10 8.20
N ASN A 385 1.58 15.71 7.15
CA ASN A 385 0.46 16.47 6.58
C ASN A 385 -0.79 16.35 7.46
N ARG A 386 -0.89 15.28 8.26
CA ARG A 386 -2.03 15.03 9.13
C ARG A 386 -1.58 14.93 10.58
N LYS A 387 -1.71 16.05 11.31
CA LYS A 387 -1.27 16.15 12.71
C LYS A 387 -2.11 15.30 13.66
N ILE A 388 -3.42 15.15 13.39
CA ILE A 388 -4.36 14.42 14.25
C ILE A 388 -5.25 13.54 13.34
N TYR A 389 -5.35 12.27 13.68
CA TYR A 389 -6.26 11.32 13.03
C TYR A 389 -7.62 11.34 13.73
N PRO A 390 -8.75 11.24 13.00
CA PRO A 390 -10.08 11.26 13.59
C PRO A 390 -10.37 10.02 14.44
N ASN A 391 -9.78 8.88 14.12
CA ASN A 391 -9.87 7.60 14.83
C ASN A 391 -8.68 6.69 14.47
N GLU A 392 -8.59 5.56 15.16
CA GLU A 392 -7.53 4.54 14.98
C GLU A 392 -7.54 3.90 13.58
N GLU A 393 -8.72 3.60 13.05
CA GLU A 393 -8.89 3.00 11.72
C GLU A 393 -8.33 3.91 10.63
N SER A 394 -8.62 5.22 10.69
CA SER A 394 -8.06 6.20 9.76
C SER A 394 -6.53 6.26 9.82
N ALA A 395 -5.95 6.12 11.01
CA ALA A 395 -4.49 6.11 11.18
C ALA A 395 -3.87 4.87 10.52
N LEU A 396 -4.45 3.70 10.74
CA LEU A 396 -4.01 2.43 10.12
C LEU A 396 -4.22 2.43 8.61
N LYS A 397 -5.41 2.88 8.15
CA LYS A 397 -5.76 2.97 6.72
C LYS A 397 -4.75 3.83 5.94
N ILE A 398 -4.51 5.04 6.40
CA ILE A 398 -3.56 5.96 5.74
C ILE A 398 -2.14 5.39 5.76
N THR A 399 -1.72 4.81 6.88
CA THR A 399 -0.41 4.19 6.99
C THR A 399 -0.25 3.02 6.03
N PHE A 400 -1.26 2.14 5.95
CA PHE A 400 -1.29 1.05 4.97
C PHE A 400 -1.16 1.56 3.54
N MET A 401 -1.97 2.55 3.16
CA MET A 401 -1.94 3.12 1.80
C MET A 401 -0.58 3.75 1.48
N ALA A 402 0.04 4.44 2.44
CA ALA A 402 1.36 5.03 2.29
C ALA A 402 2.43 3.96 2.03
N ILE A 403 2.40 2.87 2.80
CA ILE A 403 3.35 1.76 2.64
C ILE A 403 3.08 0.99 1.34
N ARG A 404 1.82 0.74 1.00
CA ARG A 404 1.43 0.12 -0.27
C ARG A 404 1.98 0.89 -1.48
N GLU A 405 1.90 2.20 -1.46
CA GLU A 405 2.48 3.04 -2.52
C GLU A 405 4.02 2.93 -2.53
N ALA A 406 4.66 2.89 -1.37
CA ALA A 406 6.11 2.71 -1.27
C ALA A 406 6.54 1.31 -1.72
N SER A 407 5.75 0.27 -1.42
CA SER A 407 6.08 -1.13 -1.73
C SER A 407 6.12 -1.43 -3.23
N LYS A 408 5.45 -0.65 -4.06
CA LYS A 408 5.56 -0.73 -5.53
C LYS A 408 7.01 -0.59 -6.02
N LYS A 409 7.88 0.03 -5.22
CA LYS A 409 9.31 0.22 -5.51
C LYS A 409 10.20 -0.88 -4.93
N TRP A 410 9.65 -1.84 -4.19
CA TRP A 410 10.43 -2.91 -3.54
C TRP A 410 10.57 -4.14 -4.44
N THR A 411 10.92 -3.92 -5.67
CA THR A 411 11.02 -4.98 -6.69
C THR A 411 12.34 -5.74 -6.65
N MET A 412 13.39 -5.13 -6.08
CA MET A 412 14.74 -5.71 -6.06
C MET A 412 15.08 -6.29 -4.69
N PRO A 413 15.83 -7.40 -4.65
CA PRO A 413 16.41 -7.92 -3.42
C PRO A 413 17.29 -6.89 -2.72
N ILE A 414 17.47 -7.03 -1.42
CA ILE A 414 18.50 -6.26 -0.69
C ILE A 414 19.89 -6.63 -1.22
N ARG A 415 20.79 -5.65 -1.17
CA ARG A 415 22.14 -5.80 -1.73
C ARG A 415 22.88 -6.97 -1.09
N ASN A 416 23.59 -7.76 -1.88
CA ASN A 416 24.38 -8.94 -1.47
C ASN A 416 23.56 -10.07 -0.82
N TRP A 417 22.26 -10.17 -1.15
CA TRP A 417 21.36 -11.13 -0.53
C TRP A 417 21.80 -12.59 -0.70
N LYS A 418 22.23 -12.99 -1.89
CA LYS A 418 22.69 -14.37 -2.13
C LYS A 418 23.81 -14.79 -1.17
N ALA A 419 24.78 -13.90 -0.93
CA ALA A 419 25.86 -14.15 0.03
C ALA A 419 25.32 -14.24 1.46
N ALA A 420 24.39 -13.36 1.84
CA ALA A 420 23.74 -13.39 3.14
C ALA A 420 22.94 -14.68 3.34
N LEU A 421 22.16 -15.10 2.35
CA LEU A 421 21.36 -16.33 2.42
C LEU A 421 22.21 -17.59 2.58
N ASN A 422 23.34 -17.68 1.87
CA ASN A 422 24.30 -18.79 2.05
C ASN A 422 24.84 -18.85 3.49
N HIS A 423 25.15 -17.71 4.09
CA HIS A 423 25.56 -17.67 5.49
C HIS A 423 24.42 -18.03 6.45
N PHE A 424 23.19 -17.61 6.16
CA PHE A 424 22.02 -18.04 6.95
C PHE A 424 21.81 -19.55 6.86
N ALA A 425 22.04 -20.17 5.70
CA ALA A 425 21.95 -21.62 5.53
C ALA A 425 22.94 -22.37 6.42
N ILE A 426 24.13 -21.81 6.63
CA ILE A 426 25.16 -22.40 7.53
C ILE A 426 24.80 -22.14 8.99
N LEU A 427 24.46 -20.89 9.34
CA LEU A 427 24.23 -20.50 10.74
C LEU A 427 22.93 -21.07 11.32
N PHE A 428 21.94 -21.31 10.45
CA PHE A 428 20.62 -21.81 10.81
C PHE A 428 20.30 -23.10 10.07
N GLU A 429 21.26 -24.05 10.11
CA GLU A 429 21.15 -25.35 9.45
C GLU A 429 19.85 -26.06 9.85
N GLY A 430 19.14 -26.64 8.85
CA GLY A 430 17.86 -27.34 9.04
C GLY A 430 16.64 -26.45 9.22
N ARG A 431 16.80 -25.10 9.23
CA ARG A 431 15.68 -24.16 9.39
C ARG A 431 15.22 -23.51 8.07
N LEU A 432 16.04 -23.60 7.02
CA LEU A 432 15.60 -23.18 5.69
C LEU A 432 14.71 -24.25 5.05
N PRO A 433 13.58 -23.90 4.44
CA PRO A 433 12.80 -24.85 3.68
C PRO A 433 13.64 -25.35 2.48
N MET A 434 13.69 -26.68 2.32
CA MET A 434 14.33 -27.33 1.18
C MET A 434 13.53 -27.13 -0.10
#